data_b34548db3fe25032b5b3ed9681b3d95e
#
_entry.id   b34548db3fe25032b5b3ed9681b3d95e
#
_cell.length_a   1.000
_cell.length_b   1.000
_cell.length_c   1.000
_cell.angle_alpha   90.00
_cell.angle_beta   90.00
_cell.angle_gamma   90.00
#
_symmetry.space_group_name_H-M   'P 1'
#
loop_
_entity.id
_entity.type
_entity.pdbx_description
1 polymer ?
#
loop_
_entity_poly.entity_id
_entity_poly.type
_entity_poly.pdbx_seq_one_letter_code
_entity_poly.pdbx_strand_id
1 'polypeptide(L)'
;MKVFKKKGDLTRFQILAEIAREQTHLRQKDIAKKLGITVQAVSENIKSLVDDGFVETGMGNTKYKITKRGIEKVKTEALNLRKYADNVLDTMNTYKSVWPAIARENMVSGETVWLEMENGTLYAGKQEKSAYGKVLKTAQAGDDVA
;
A
#
# COMPACT_ATOMS: atom_id res chain seq x y z
N MET A 1 -1.71 13.40 9.03
CA MET A 1 -1.49 13.85 7.63
C MET A 1 -2.70 13.48 6.79
N LYS A 2 -3.23 14.43 6.07
CA LYS A 2 -4.38 14.18 5.20
C LYS A 2 -3.91 13.92 3.77
N VAL A 3 -3.93 12.67 3.37
CA VAL A 3 -3.78 12.27 1.97
C VAL A 3 -5.18 12.34 1.37
N PHE A 4 -5.35 13.05 0.26
CA PHE A 4 -6.64 13.17 -0.43
C PHE A 4 -7.78 13.75 0.44
N LYS A 5 -7.77 15.05 0.59
CA LYS A 5 -8.73 15.78 1.46
C LYS A 5 -10.17 15.79 0.95
N LYS A 6 -10.36 15.64 -0.35
CA LYS A 6 -11.67 15.73 -1.01
C LYS A 6 -12.00 14.43 -1.73
N LYS A 7 -13.30 14.16 -1.85
CA LYS A 7 -13.79 13.10 -2.71
C LYS A 7 -13.31 13.34 -4.14
N GLY A 8 -12.71 12.34 -4.75
CA GLY A 8 -12.16 12.44 -6.11
C GLY A 8 -10.70 12.82 -6.20
N ASP A 9 -10.04 13.24 -5.12
CA ASP A 9 -8.62 13.60 -5.15
C ASP A 9 -7.74 12.42 -5.56
N LEU A 10 -8.06 11.21 -5.12
CA LEU A 10 -7.34 9.99 -5.52
C LEU A 10 -7.45 9.77 -7.03
N THR A 11 -8.64 9.88 -7.59
CA THR A 11 -8.87 9.71 -9.03
C THR A 11 -8.10 10.75 -9.84
N ARG A 12 -8.14 12.01 -9.42
CA ARG A 12 -7.36 13.09 -10.06
C ARG A 12 -5.86 12.81 -10.00
N PHE A 13 -5.35 12.36 -8.86
CA PHE A 13 -3.96 11.97 -8.71
C PHE A 13 -3.60 10.82 -9.65
N GLN A 14 -4.42 9.78 -9.72
CA GLN A 14 -4.20 8.64 -10.62
C GLN A 14 -4.15 9.06 -12.09
N ILE A 15 -5.08 9.92 -12.52
CA ILE A 15 -5.10 10.43 -13.90
C ILE A 15 -3.86 11.25 -14.18
N LEU A 16 -3.50 12.15 -13.29
CA LEU A 16 -2.30 12.98 -13.44
C LEU A 16 -1.02 12.14 -13.51
N ALA A 17 -0.92 11.10 -12.67
CA ALA A 17 0.20 10.16 -12.68
C ALA A 17 0.30 9.39 -14.00
N GLU A 18 -0.83 8.97 -14.57
CA GLU A 18 -0.84 8.29 -15.87
C GLU A 18 -0.40 9.22 -17.01
N ILE A 19 -0.83 10.46 -17.01
CA ILE A 19 -0.39 11.47 -17.98
C ILE A 19 1.14 11.69 -17.85
N ALA A 20 1.66 11.72 -16.64
CA ALA A 20 3.09 11.87 -16.39
C ALA A 20 3.92 10.68 -16.92
N ARG A 21 3.36 9.46 -16.86
CA ARG A 21 4.05 8.24 -17.29
C ARG A 21 4.08 8.06 -18.81
N GLU A 22 2.99 8.40 -19.48
CA GLU A 22 2.80 8.13 -20.92
C GLU A 22 2.48 9.41 -21.70
N GLN A 23 3.48 10.25 -21.88
CA GLN A 23 3.28 11.61 -22.39
C GLN A 23 2.81 11.73 -23.85
N THR A 24 2.87 10.67 -24.68
CA THR A 24 2.76 10.89 -26.13
C THR A 24 1.51 10.35 -26.81
N HIS A 25 0.81 9.38 -26.25
CA HIS A 25 -0.31 8.71 -26.94
C HIS A 25 -1.50 8.33 -26.05
N LEU A 26 -1.59 8.91 -24.88
CA LEU A 26 -2.63 8.53 -23.91
C LEU A 26 -3.97 9.17 -24.27
N ARG A 27 -4.94 8.33 -24.61
CA ARG A 27 -6.32 8.76 -24.86
C ARG A 27 -7.15 8.65 -23.60
N GLN A 28 -8.21 9.45 -23.52
CA GLN A 28 -9.14 9.38 -22.38
C GLN A 28 -9.71 7.98 -22.17
N LYS A 29 -10.03 7.26 -23.25
CA LYS A 29 -10.53 5.89 -23.17
C LYS A 29 -9.52 4.90 -22.60
N ASP A 30 -8.23 5.13 -22.84
CA ASP A 30 -7.15 4.27 -22.33
C ASP A 30 -7.01 4.48 -20.82
N ILE A 31 -7.06 5.72 -20.35
CA ILE A 31 -7.07 6.06 -18.92
C ILE A 31 -8.30 5.46 -18.25
N ALA A 32 -9.47 5.64 -18.84
CA ALA A 32 -10.73 5.11 -18.31
C ALA A 32 -10.68 3.59 -18.11
N LYS A 33 -10.18 2.87 -19.11
CA LYS A 33 -10.01 1.43 -19.06
C LYS A 33 -9.02 1.01 -17.97
N LYS A 34 -7.88 1.68 -17.90
CA LYS A 34 -6.82 1.38 -16.94
C LYS A 34 -7.26 1.60 -15.49
N LEU A 35 -8.00 2.65 -15.24
CA LEU A 35 -8.47 3.02 -13.90
C LEU A 35 -9.84 2.43 -13.52
N GLY A 36 -10.53 1.80 -14.48
CA GLY A 36 -11.86 1.24 -14.24
C GLY A 36 -12.95 2.30 -14.00
N ILE A 37 -12.83 3.46 -14.65
CA ILE A 37 -13.80 4.56 -14.56
C ILE A 37 -14.37 4.90 -15.93
N THR A 38 -15.37 5.78 -15.98
CA THR A 38 -15.97 6.19 -17.24
C THR A 38 -15.10 7.19 -17.99
N VAL A 39 -15.22 7.23 -19.30
CA VAL A 39 -14.55 8.25 -20.15
C VAL A 39 -15.00 9.66 -19.74
N GLN A 40 -16.29 9.82 -19.39
CA GLN A 40 -16.83 11.11 -18.92
C GLN A 40 -16.13 11.56 -17.63
N ALA A 41 -15.93 10.65 -16.67
CA ALA A 41 -15.20 10.95 -15.43
C ALA A 41 -13.75 11.36 -15.71
N VAL A 42 -13.07 10.69 -16.65
CA VAL A 42 -11.72 11.08 -17.09
C VAL A 42 -11.74 12.48 -17.68
N SER A 43 -12.66 12.76 -18.60
CA SER A 43 -12.79 14.08 -19.24
C SER A 43 -12.99 15.21 -18.23
N GLU A 44 -13.88 15.03 -17.28
CA GLU A 44 -14.17 16.01 -16.22
C GLU A 44 -12.94 16.25 -15.33
N ASN A 45 -12.23 15.19 -14.95
CA ASN A 45 -11.04 15.30 -14.14
C ASN A 45 -9.87 15.97 -14.89
N ILE A 46 -9.68 15.66 -16.17
CA ILE A 46 -8.65 16.31 -16.99
C ILE A 46 -8.95 17.81 -17.13
N LYS A 47 -10.21 18.18 -17.35
CA LYS A 47 -10.63 19.57 -17.42
C LYS A 47 -10.28 20.32 -16.13
N SER A 48 -10.56 19.71 -14.98
CA SER A 48 -10.19 20.25 -13.68
C SER A 48 -8.66 20.39 -13.52
N LEU A 49 -7.88 19.39 -13.97
CA LEU A 49 -6.42 19.43 -13.92
C LEU A 49 -5.83 20.51 -14.83
N VAL A 50 -6.43 20.74 -15.98
CA VAL A 50 -6.06 21.84 -16.89
C VAL A 50 -6.36 23.20 -16.25
N ASP A 51 -7.55 23.36 -15.68
CA ASP A 51 -7.95 24.59 -15.00
C ASP A 51 -7.02 24.93 -13.82
N ASP A 52 -6.55 23.92 -13.11
CA ASP A 52 -5.62 24.09 -12.00
C ASP A 52 -4.15 24.27 -12.43
N GLY A 53 -3.87 24.17 -13.73
CA GLY A 53 -2.53 24.38 -14.28
C GLY A 53 -1.57 23.19 -14.14
N PHE A 54 -2.08 21.99 -13.89
CA PHE A 54 -1.25 20.77 -13.77
C PHE A 54 -1.04 20.06 -15.10
N VAL A 55 -1.93 20.28 -16.06
CA VAL A 55 -1.89 19.64 -17.38
C VAL A 55 -2.15 20.69 -18.44
N GLU A 56 -1.46 20.57 -19.58
CA GLU A 56 -1.70 21.31 -20.80
C GLU A 56 -2.28 20.37 -21.85
N THR A 57 -3.20 20.90 -22.68
CA THR A 57 -3.69 20.19 -23.86
C THR A 57 -2.91 20.65 -25.08
N GLY A 58 -2.35 19.69 -25.82
CA GLY A 58 -1.68 19.97 -27.08
C GLY A 58 -2.69 20.19 -28.22
N MET A 59 -2.17 20.60 -29.38
CA MET A 59 -2.98 20.74 -30.59
C MET A 59 -3.59 19.39 -30.99
N GLY A 60 -4.92 19.33 -31.12
CA GLY A 60 -5.63 18.14 -31.59
C GLY A 60 -6.24 17.23 -30.54
N ASN A 61 -6.59 17.71 -29.38
CA ASN A 61 -7.40 17.04 -28.31
C ASN A 61 -6.93 15.66 -27.84
N THR A 62 -5.84 15.11 -28.36
CA THR A 62 -5.39 13.75 -28.07
C THR A 62 -4.09 13.70 -27.29
N LYS A 63 -3.44 14.83 -27.09
CA LYS A 63 -2.16 14.91 -26.37
C LYS A 63 -2.29 15.77 -25.12
N TYR A 64 -1.99 15.14 -24.01
CA TYR A 64 -1.89 15.83 -22.74
C TYR A 64 -0.42 15.90 -22.34
N LYS A 65 -0.02 17.05 -21.83
CA LYS A 65 1.33 17.24 -21.32
C LYS A 65 1.26 17.70 -19.88
N ILE A 66 1.99 17.02 -19.02
CA ILE A 66 2.12 17.46 -17.62
C ILE A 66 2.97 18.72 -17.56
N THR A 67 2.54 19.69 -16.75
CA THR A 67 3.30 20.91 -16.50
C THR A 67 4.33 20.67 -15.40
N LYS A 68 5.28 21.60 -15.24
CA LYS A 68 6.21 21.58 -14.09
C LYS A 68 5.46 21.52 -12.76
N ARG A 69 4.40 22.32 -12.64
CA ARG A 69 3.53 22.33 -11.47
C ARG A 69 2.83 20.98 -11.26
N GLY A 70 2.42 20.34 -12.36
CA GLY A 70 1.85 18.98 -12.32
C GLY A 70 2.85 17.94 -11.84
N ILE A 71 4.08 17.99 -12.29
CA ILE A 71 5.16 17.10 -11.84
C ILE A 71 5.39 17.26 -10.34
N GLU A 72 5.48 18.48 -9.85
CA GLU A 72 5.64 18.77 -8.41
C GLU A 72 4.45 18.22 -7.62
N LYS A 73 3.24 18.36 -8.13
CA LYS A 73 2.01 17.83 -7.51
C LYS A 73 2.07 16.31 -7.39
N VAL A 74 2.41 15.61 -8.46
CA VAL A 74 2.54 14.13 -8.45
C VAL A 74 3.59 13.68 -7.45
N LYS A 75 4.76 14.30 -7.45
CA LYS A 75 5.84 13.95 -6.51
C LYS A 75 5.41 14.16 -5.06
N THR A 76 4.80 15.29 -4.75
CA THR A 76 4.34 15.61 -3.39
C THR A 76 3.28 14.63 -2.91
N GLU A 77 2.27 14.36 -3.72
CA GLU A 77 1.19 13.45 -3.36
C GLU A 77 1.69 12.00 -3.26
N ALA A 78 2.59 11.56 -4.14
CA ALA A 78 3.19 10.23 -4.09
C ALA A 78 4.02 10.04 -2.81
N LEU A 79 4.81 11.03 -2.41
CA LEU A 79 5.57 10.99 -1.15
C LEU A 79 4.65 10.94 0.07
N ASN A 80 3.58 11.73 0.06
CA ASN A 80 2.58 11.71 1.13
C ASN A 80 1.88 10.36 1.23
N LEU A 81 1.53 9.78 0.10
CA LEU A 81 0.90 8.45 0.03
C LEU A 81 1.84 7.36 0.54
N ARG A 82 3.11 7.40 0.14
CA ARG A 82 4.12 6.47 0.63
C ARG A 82 4.30 6.55 2.14
N LYS A 83 4.40 7.76 2.67
CA LYS A 83 4.52 7.99 4.12
C LYS A 83 3.29 7.45 4.87
N TYR A 84 2.10 7.68 4.35
CA TYR A 84 0.87 7.13 4.91
C TYR A 84 0.89 5.59 4.90
N ALA A 85 1.24 5.01 3.75
CA ALA A 85 1.33 3.55 3.61
C ALA A 85 2.37 2.95 4.57
N ASP A 86 3.53 3.57 4.71
CA ASP A 86 4.57 3.12 5.64
C ASP A 86 4.08 3.15 7.09
N ASN A 87 3.37 4.21 7.49
CA ASN A 87 2.80 4.31 8.84
C ASN A 87 1.77 3.19 9.10
N VAL A 88 0.93 2.87 8.13
CA VAL A 88 -0.03 1.77 8.23
C VAL A 88 0.69 0.43 8.35
N LEU A 89 1.69 0.18 7.51
CA LEU A 89 2.47 -1.06 7.53
C LEU A 89 3.24 -1.22 8.85
N ASP A 90 3.81 -0.15 9.38
CA ASP A 90 4.51 -0.18 10.68
C ASP A 90 3.55 -0.57 11.81
N THR A 91 2.34 -0.02 11.79
CA THR A 91 1.29 -0.40 12.74
C THR A 91 0.91 -1.87 12.58
N MET A 92 0.73 -2.33 11.35
CA MET A 92 0.37 -3.73 11.06
C MET A 92 1.48 -4.71 11.42
N ASN A 93 2.75 -4.32 11.29
CA ASN A 93 3.89 -5.17 11.66
C ASN A 93 3.87 -5.57 13.14
N THR A 94 3.28 -4.74 14.01
CA THR A 94 3.05 -5.09 15.41
C THR A 94 2.17 -6.34 15.54
N TYR A 95 1.18 -6.49 14.67
CA TYR A 95 0.27 -7.64 14.64
C TYR A 95 0.86 -8.84 13.91
N LYS A 96 1.70 -8.61 12.88
CA LYS A 96 2.36 -9.69 12.12
C LYS A 96 3.33 -10.50 12.93
N SER A 97 3.88 -9.93 14.00
CA SER A 97 4.88 -10.60 14.83
C SER A 97 4.25 -11.57 15.83
N VAL A 98 2.92 -11.61 15.96
CA VAL A 98 2.23 -12.48 16.91
C VAL A 98 1.58 -13.64 16.18
N TRP A 99 2.14 -14.83 16.39
CA TRP A 99 1.63 -16.08 15.84
C TRP A 99 1.17 -16.99 16.97
N PRO A 100 -0.10 -17.40 17.02
CA PRO A 100 -0.53 -18.40 18.00
C PRO A 100 0.09 -19.74 17.65
N ALA A 101 0.72 -20.35 18.64
CA ALA A 101 1.35 -21.67 18.51
C ALA A 101 1.05 -22.49 19.76
N ILE A 102 1.14 -23.82 19.66
CA ILE A 102 1.03 -24.71 20.82
C ILE A 102 2.43 -24.95 21.37
N ALA A 103 2.62 -24.70 22.66
CA ALA A 103 3.88 -24.95 23.33
C ALA A 103 4.13 -26.45 23.47
N ARG A 104 5.26 -26.94 22.98
CA ARG A 104 5.68 -28.34 23.18
C ARG A 104 6.28 -28.57 24.57
N GLU A 105 6.76 -27.52 25.19
CA GLU A 105 7.45 -27.51 26.48
C GLU A 105 7.04 -26.27 27.25
N ASN A 106 7.36 -26.25 28.53
CA ASN A 106 7.16 -25.05 29.36
C ASN A 106 8.05 -23.92 28.84
N MET A 107 7.48 -22.74 28.67
CA MET A 107 8.13 -21.56 28.11
C MET A 107 7.86 -20.33 28.95
N VAL A 108 8.86 -19.47 29.04
CA VAL A 108 8.77 -18.22 29.81
C VAL A 108 8.72 -17.05 28.84
N SER A 109 7.98 -16.02 29.17
CA SER A 109 7.94 -14.77 28.41
C SER A 109 9.37 -14.26 28.14
N GLY A 110 9.65 -13.90 26.89
CA GLY A 110 10.96 -13.42 26.44
C GLY A 110 11.93 -14.49 25.96
N GLU A 111 11.65 -15.79 26.19
CA GLU A 111 12.45 -16.89 25.68
C GLU A 111 12.43 -16.94 24.15
N THR A 112 13.56 -17.30 23.55
CA THR A 112 13.62 -17.63 22.13
C THR A 112 13.19 -19.09 21.94
N VAL A 113 12.25 -19.30 21.04
CA VAL A 113 11.73 -20.62 20.68
C VAL A 113 11.74 -20.78 19.17
N TRP A 114 11.68 -22.02 18.71
CA TRP A 114 11.64 -22.35 17.29
C TRP A 114 10.27 -22.88 16.91
N LEU A 115 9.85 -22.54 15.70
CA LEU A 115 8.51 -22.81 15.19
C LEU A 115 8.55 -23.94 14.17
N GLU A 116 7.59 -24.85 14.27
CA GLU A 116 7.42 -25.95 13.35
C GLU A 116 5.94 -26.20 13.05
N MET A 117 5.63 -26.36 11.78
CA MET A 117 4.27 -26.71 11.35
C MET A 117 4.16 -28.24 11.23
N GLU A 118 3.19 -28.82 11.92
CA GLU A 118 2.90 -30.24 11.87
C GLU A 118 1.39 -30.45 11.76
N ASN A 119 0.97 -31.14 10.70
CA ASN A 119 -0.44 -31.43 10.43
C ASN A 119 -1.36 -30.19 10.50
N GLY A 120 -0.88 -29.04 9.99
CA GLY A 120 -1.63 -27.80 9.98
C GLY A 120 -1.67 -27.02 11.30
N THR A 121 -0.97 -27.52 12.32
CA THR A 121 -0.83 -26.83 13.62
C THR A 121 0.58 -26.31 13.78
N LEU A 122 0.70 -25.05 14.25
CA LEU A 122 1.99 -24.46 14.56
C LEU A 122 2.39 -24.80 15.99
N TYR A 123 3.60 -25.32 16.16
CA TYR A 123 4.18 -25.66 17.45
C TYR A 123 5.41 -24.80 17.72
N ALA A 124 5.59 -24.45 18.98
CA ALA A 124 6.79 -23.78 19.48
C ALA A 124 7.56 -24.73 20.40
N GLY A 125 8.86 -24.88 20.17
CA GLY A 125 9.73 -25.76 20.93
C GLY A 125 11.12 -25.18 21.12
N LYS A 126 11.93 -25.87 21.95
CA LYS A 126 13.30 -25.45 22.26
C LYS A 126 14.35 -26.03 21.32
N GLN A 127 13.98 -26.96 20.46
CA GLN A 127 14.86 -27.53 19.45
C GLN A 127 15.00 -26.58 18.28
N GLU A 128 16.21 -26.23 17.93
CA GLU A 128 16.49 -25.28 16.83
C GLU A 128 15.93 -25.75 15.49
N LYS A 129 15.25 -24.87 14.81
CA LYS A 129 14.63 -25.05 13.49
C LYS A 129 14.93 -23.82 12.60
N SER A 130 14.40 -23.82 11.40
CA SER A 130 14.61 -22.72 10.45
C SER A 130 13.88 -21.43 10.82
N ALA A 131 12.75 -21.51 11.52
CA ALA A 131 11.96 -20.35 11.95
C ALA A 131 12.00 -20.21 13.47
N TYR A 132 12.12 -19.00 13.95
CA TYR A 132 12.18 -18.72 15.39
C TYR A 132 11.39 -17.46 15.76
N GLY A 133 11.09 -17.33 17.04
CA GLY A 133 10.41 -16.18 17.61
C GLY A 133 10.67 -16.06 19.11
N LYS A 134 10.06 -15.06 19.73
CA LYS A 134 10.10 -14.88 21.17
C LYS A 134 8.72 -15.10 21.79
N VAL A 135 8.70 -15.73 22.92
CA VAL A 135 7.49 -15.97 23.70
C VAL A 135 7.00 -14.66 24.30
N LEU A 136 5.73 -14.30 24.03
CA LEU A 136 5.12 -13.11 24.60
C LEU A 136 4.50 -13.38 25.99
N LYS A 137 3.96 -14.58 26.19
CA LYS A 137 3.28 -14.96 27.42
C LYS A 137 3.77 -16.32 27.88
N THR A 138 4.13 -16.43 29.16
CA THR A 138 4.52 -17.71 29.75
C THR A 138 3.44 -18.76 29.53
N ALA A 139 3.84 -19.93 29.08
CA ALA A 139 2.94 -21.05 28.76
C ALA A 139 3.53 -22.37 29.24
N GLN A 140 2.65 -23.29 29.62
CA GLN A 140 3.02 -24.69 29.91
C GLN A 140 2.88 -25.53 28.65
N ALA A 141 3.55 -26.69 28.65
CA ALA A 141 3.43 -27.64 27.53
C ALA A 141 1.96 -27.96 27.24
N GLY A 142 1.56 -27.84 25.98
CA GLY A 142 0.19 -28.05 25.51
C GLY A 142 -0.69 -26.78 25.50
N ASP A 143 -0.23 -25.69 26.10
CA ASP A 143 -0.95 -24.41 26.07
C ASP A 143 -0.71 -23.64 24.78
N ASP A 144 -1.65 -22.75 24.45
CA ASP A 144 -1.43 -21.74 23.41
C ASP A 144 -0.38 -20.74 23.88
N VAL A 145 0.60 -20.47 23.01
CA VAL A 145 1.62 -19.45 23.23
C VAL A 145 1.62 -18.47 22.08
N ALA A 146 1.80 -17.20 22.34
CA ALA A 146 1.89 -16.14 21.35
C ALA A 146 3.26 -15.46 21.35
#